data_7b50b22eb3ccc18791ac45c7bf529276
#
_entry.id   7b50b22eb3ccc18791ac45c7bf529276
#
_cell.length_a   1.000
_cell.length_b   1.000
_cell.length_c   1.000
_cell.angle_alpha   90.00
_cell.angle_beta   90.00
_cell.angle_gamma   90.00
#
_symmetry.space_group_name_H-M   'P 1'
#
loop_
_entity.id
_entity.type
_entity.pdbx_description
1 polymer ?
#
loop_
_entity_poly.entity_id
_entity_poly.type
_entity_poly.pdbx_seq_one_letter_code
_entity_poly.pdbx_strand_id
1 'polypeptide(L)'
;MERRELFSFLSSSLKGAGNEKEIIIRPPYYSDITAFDTECQNCDGKCATLCQEQIIIIGEDKTPRLSFSSSGCTYCDDCAIACEPDVLRIEDRRLIDVGVRINESTCMSWSGVMCFSCKDPCLEDAIEFKAMFMPTIDQEKCTSCGFCISRCPSTAIDIKVMSS
;
A
#
# COMPACT_ATOMS: atom_id res chain seq x y z
N MET A 1 22.68 19.25 39.53
CA MET A 1 22.36 18.59 38.25
C MET A 1 20.86 18.34 38.19
N GLU A 2 20.14 19.17 37.45
CA GLU A 2 18.69 19.18 37.46
C GLU A 2 18.11 18.07 36.57
N ARG A 3 17.11 17.35 37.07
CA ARG A 3 16.37 16.28 36.41
C ARG A 3 15.71 16.66 35.06
N ARG A 4 15.77 17.93 34.67
CA ARG A 4 15.18 18.48 33.43
C ARG A 4 16.06 18.30 32.21
N GLU A 5 17.35 18.13 32.34
CA GLU A 5 18.27 17.99 31.20
C GLU A 5 18.31 16.56 30.59
N LEU A 6 17.92 15.54 31.36
CA LEU A 6 17.89 14.14 30.89
C LEU A 6 16.78 13.86 29.86
N PHE A 7 15.68 14.60 29.90
CA PHE A 7 14.58 14.43 28.99
C PHE A 7 14.78 15.13 27.64
N SER A 8 15.59 16.19 27.58
CA SER A 8 15.92 16.88 26.34
C SER A 8 16.90 16.08 25.46
N PHE A 9 17.74 15.24 26.09
CA PHE A 9 18.69 14.41 25.35
C PHE A 9 18.02 13.18 24.69
N LEU A 10 16.95 12.64 25.29
CA LEU A 10 16.20 11.53 24.73
C LEU A 10 15.28 11.94 23.57
N SER A 11 14.82 13.20 23.54
CA SER A 11 13.96 13.69 22.45
C SER A 11 14.74 14.05 21.17
N SER A 12 16.04 14.31 21.27
CA SER A 12 16.89 14.61 20.11
C SER A 12 17.39 13.36 19.38
N SER A 13 17.41 12.19 20.04
CA SER A 13 17.87 10.93 19.44
C SER A 13 16.79 10.23 18.60
N LEU A 14 15.54 10.68 18.63
CA LEU A 14 14.44 10.13 17.83
C LEU A 14 14.21 10.87 16.49
N LYS A 15 15.01 11.89 16.17
CA LYS A 15 14.93 12.64 14.90
C LYS A 15 15.93 12.16 13.84
N GLY A 16 16.38 10.93 13.89
CA GLY A 16 17.25 10.30 12.91
C GLY A 16 16.51 9.34 11.98
N ALA A 17 15.23 9.59 11.64
CA ALA A 17 14.57 8.90 10.53
C ALA A 17 14.98 9.62 9.25
N GLY A 18 15.78 8.94 8.43
CA GLY A 18 16.14 9.42 7.10
C GLY A 18 14.90 9.79 6.30
N ASN A 19 15.06 10.74 5.42
CA ASN A 19 14.06 11.23 4.48
C ASN A 19 13.77 10.13 3.43
N GLU A 20 13.15 9.01 3.86
CA GLU A 20 12.53 8.07 2.93
C GLU A 20 11.38 8.84 2.29
N LYS A 21 11.50 9.11 1.00
CA LYS A 21 10.40 9.69 0.22
C LYS A 21 9.19 8.82 0.45
N GLU A 22 8.15 9.36 1.06
CA GLU A 22 6.89 8.67 1.25
C GLU A 22 6.39 8.16 -0.10
N ILE A 23 6.20 6.85 -0.21
CA ILE A 23 5.70 6.23 -1.42
C ILE A 23 4.21 6.55 -1.53
N ILE A 24 3.84 7.41 -2.48
CA ILE A 24 2.45 7.71 -2.76
C ILE A 24 1.93 6.70 -3.78
N ILE A 25 1.02 5.85 -3.35
CA ILE A 25 0.37 4.84 -4.19
C ILE A 25 -0.98 5.39 -4.61
N ARG A 26 -1.22 5.51 -5.91
CA ARG A 26 -2.47 6.05 -6.47
C ARG A 26 -3.49 4.94 -6.75
N PRO A 27 -4.81 5.24 -6.71
CA PRO A 27 -5.85 4.33 -7.17
C PRO A 27 -5.66 3.92 -8.65
N PRO A 28 -6.08 2.71 -9.08
CA PRO A 28 -5.68 2.11 -10.36
C PRO A 28 -6.52 2.56 -11.58
N TYR A 29 -7.00 3.80 -11.63
CA TYR A 29 -7.95 4.24 -12.67
C TYR A 29 -7.59 5.59 -13.28
N TYR A 30 -6.31 5.90 -13.43
CA TYR A 30 -5.84 7.19 -13.98
C TYR A 30 -4.87 6.99 -15.14
N SER A 31 -4.86 7.93 -16.07
CA SER A 31 -3.89 8.03 -17.16
C SER A 31 -2.86 9.12 -16.94
N ASP A 32 -3.27 10.23 -16.29
CA ASP A 32 -2.40 11.37 -16.00
C ASP A 32 -2.23 11.58 -14.50
N ILE A 33 -1.00 11.41 -14.01
CA ILE A 33 -0.67 11.60 -12.60
C ILE A 33 -0.74 13.06 -12.16
N THR A 34 -0.56 14.01 -13.08
CA THR A 34 -0.58 15.45 -12.76
C THR A 34 -2.00 15.96 -12.50
N ALA A 35 -3.01 15.27 -12.99
CA ALA A 35 -4.42 15.60 -12.75
C ALA A 35 -4.80 15.52 -11.27
N PHE A 36 -4.14 14.70 -10.47
CA PHE A 36 -4.37 14.67 -9.03
C PHE A 36 -4.04 16.01 -8.35
N ASP A 37 -2.98 16.68 -8.78
CA ASP A 37 -2.52 17.91 -8.16
C ASP A 37 -3.40 19.12 -8.55
N THR A 38 -4.07 19.07 -9.70
CA THR A 38 -4.90 20.17 -10.21
C THR A 38 -6.38 20.01 -9.87
N GLU A 39 -6.95 18.85 -10.13
CA GLU A 39 -8.39 18.61 -10.06
C GLU A 39 -8.89 18.18 -8.68
N CYS A 40 -8.05 17.50 -7.89
CA CYS A 40 -8.48 17.01 -6.58
C CYS A 40 -8.54 18.10 -5.49
N GLN A 41 -7.97 19.29 -5.70
CA GLN A 41 -7.83 20.34 -4.69
C GLN A 41 -9.16 20.83 -4.12
N ASN A 42 -10.22 20.82 -4.92
CA ASN A 42 -11.57 21.30 -4.54
C ASN A 42 -12.60 20.16 -4.54
N CYS A 43 -12.16 18.91 -4.56
CA CYS A 43 -13.01 17.73 -4.57
C CYS A 43 -13.36 17.27 -3.15
N ASP A 44 -14.59 16.80 -2.95
CA ASP A 44 -15.07 16.25 -1.65
C ASP A 44 -14.49 14.87 -1.31
N GLY A 45 -13.64 14.30 -2.17
CA GLY A 45 -12.97 13.02 -1.92
C GLY A 45 -13.91 11.80 -1.90
N LYS A 46 -14.96 11.80 -2.71
CA LYS A 46 -15.96 10.70 -2.77
C LYS A 46 -15.34 9.35 -3.08
N CYS A 47 -14.23 9.31 -3.82
CA CYS A 47 -13.46 8.07 -4.06
C CYS A 47 -13.02 7.38 -2.76
N ALA A 48 -12.71 8.15 -1.71
CA ALA A 48 -12.34 7.59 -0.42
C ALA A 48 -13.56 7.11 0.38
N THR A 49 -14.66 7.89 0.39
CA THR A 49 -15.87 7.55 1.15
C THR A 49 -16.64 6.36 0.58
N LEU A 50 -16.59 6.16 -0.74
CA LEU A 50 -17.27 5.05 -1.41
C LEU A 50 -16.42 3.80 -1.56
N CYS A 51 -15.15 3.84 -1.18
CA CYS A 51 -14.30 2.66 -1.17
C CYS A 51 -14.75 1.67 -0.08
N GLN A 52 -15.32 0.53 -0.48
CA GLN A 52 -15.82 -0.49 0.44
C GLN A 52 -14.70 -1.08 1.33
N GLU A 53 -13.49 -1.19 0.79
CA GLU A 53 -12.32 -1.69 1.50
C GLU A 53 -11.65 -0.63 2.40
N GLN A 54 -12.09 0.64 2.30
CA GLN A 54 -11.58 1.77 3.09
C GLN A 54 -10.06 1.95 3.01
N ILE A 55 -9.49 1.65 1.85
CA ILE A 55 -8.05 1.74 1.59
C ILE A 55 -7.63 3.06 0.95
N ILE A 56 -8.58 3.90 0.51
CA ILE A 56 -8.28 5.21 -0.05
C ILE A 56 -8.32 6.24 1.07
N ILE A 57 -7.21 6.92 1.27
CA ILE A 57 -7.08 8.05 2.20
C ILE A 57 -6.78 9.32 1.41
N ILE A 58 -7.31 10.44 1.88
CA ILE A 58 -6.97 11.76 1.32
C ILE A 58 -5.79 12.30 2.11
N GLY A 59 -4.69 12.57 1.42
CA GLY A 59 -3.48 13.11 2.02
C GLY A 59 -3.60 14.58 2.40
N GLU A 60 -2.56 15.13 3.05
CA GLU A 60 -2.49 16.56 3.38
C GLU A 60 -2.48 17.45 2.11
N ASP A 61 -1.96 16.90 1.01
CA ASP A 61 -1.98 17.48 -0.33
C ASP A 61 -3.36 17.40 -1.02
N LYS A 62 -4.40 16.95 -0.30
CA LYS A 62 -5.78 16.76 -0.77
C LYS A 62 -5.93 15.75 -1.92
N THR A 63 -4.93 14.94 -2.15
CA THR A 63 -4.97 13.92 -3.20
C THR A 63 -5.23 12.52 -2.63
N PRO A 64 -5.93 11.63 -3.37
CA PRO A 64 -6.18 10.26 -2.92
C PRO A 64 -4.90 9.41 -3.00
N ARG A 65 -4.67 8.60 -1.97
CA ARG A 65 -3.60 7.61 -1.92
C ARG A 65 -4.10 6.30 -1.32
N LEU A 66 -3.52 5.19 -1.71
CA LEU A 66 -3.84 3.88 -1.16
C LEU A 66 -3.04 3.59 0.10
N SER A 67 -3.71 3.03 1.10
CA SER A 67 -3.10 2.48 2.31
C SER A 67 -3.56 1.03 2.49
N PHE A 68 -2.63 0.10 2.49
CA PHE A 68 -2.91 -1.33 2.65
C PHE A 68 -2.81 -1.80 4.10
N SER A 69 -2.99 -0.91 5.05
CA SER A 69 -2.88 -1.22 6.48
C SER A 69 -4.00 -2.14 6.98
N SER A 70 -5.20 -2.06 6.41
CA SER A 70 -6.39 -2.80 6.85
C SER A 70 -6.88 -3.82 5.83
N SER A 71 -6.79 -3.51 4.55
CA SER A 71 -7.32 -4.34 3.46
C SER A 71 -6.55 -4.12 2.16
N GLY A 72 -7.03 -4.67 1.05
CA GLY A 72 -6.49 -4.54 -0.30
C GLY A 72 -7.51 -3.99 -1.30
N CYS A 73 -7.09 -3.76 -2.54
CA CYS A 73 -7.95 -3.29 -3.63
C CYS A 73 -8.63 -4.47 -4.33
N THR A 74 -9.96 -4.42 -4.42
CA THR A 74 -10.77 -5.41 -5.16
C THR A 74 -10.92 -5.07 -6.64
N TYR A 75 -10.42 -3.91 -7.08
CA TYR A 75 -10.62 -3.40 -8.45
C TYR A 75 -12.10 -3.30 -8.84
N CYS A 76 -12.97 -2.85 -7.90
CA CYS A 76 -14.43 -2.79 -8.03
C CYS A 76 -14.97 -1.61 -8.84
N ASP A 77 -14.13 -0.72 -9.34
CA ASP A 77 -14.45 0.49 -10.11
C ASP A 77 -15.17 1.61 -9.32
N ASP A 78 -15.63 1.38 -8.08
CA ASP A 78 -16.42 2.34 -7.29
C ASP A 78 -15.75 3.72 -7.14
N CYS A 79 -14.43 3.74 -6.94
CA CYS A 79 -13.68 5.01 -6.83
C CYS A 79 -13.63 5.79 -8.14
N ALA A 80 -13.63 5.12 -9.29
CA ALA A 80 -13.70 5.77 -10.61
C ALA A 80 -15.11 6.27 -10.90
N ILE A 81 -16.13 5.47 -10.59
CA ILE A 81 -17.54 5.86 -10.74
C ILE A 81 -17.87 7.10 -9.89
N ALA A 82 -17.27 7.19 -8.70
CA ALA A 82 -17.48 8.30 -7.76
C ALA A 82 -16.69 9.57 -8.08
N CYS A 83 -15.77 9.52 -9.04
CA CYS A 83 -14.86 10.63 -9.32
C CYS A 83 -15.52 11.71 -10.16
N GLU A 84 -16.05 12.75 -9.51
CA GLU A 84 -16.69 13.88 -10.21
C GLU A 84 -15.73 14.71 -11.09
N PRO A 85 -14.46 14.95 -10.67
CA PRO A 85 -13.48 15.65 -11.51
C PRO A 85 -12.94 14.82 -12.69
N ASP A 86 -13.38 13.57 -12.84
CA ASP A 86 -12.97 12.67 -13.91
C ASP A 86 -11.44 12.37 -13.97
N VAL A 87 -10.77 12.47 -12.82
CA VAL A 87 -9.36 12.09 -12.66
C VAL A 87 -9.20 10.57 -12.66
N LEU A 88 -10.15 9.87 -12.00
CA LEU A 88 -10.25 8.42 -12.03
C LEU A 88 -11.34 8.01 -13.01
N ARG A 89 -11.00 7.18 -14.00
CA ARG A 89 -11.93 6.73 -15.04
C ARG A 89 -11.81 5.24 -15.25
N ILE A 90 -12.93 4.56 -15.48
CA ILE A 90 -12.97 3.10 -15.67
C ILE A 90 -12.13 2.69 -16.88
N GLU A 91 -12.16 3.47 -17.96
CA GLU A 91 -11.40 3.22 -19.19
C GLU A 91 -9.88 3.28 -19.00
N ASP A 92 -9.40 4.00 -17.98
CA ASP A 92 -7.98 4.12 -17.63
C ASP A 92 -7.53 3.05 -16.61
N ARG A 93 -8.31 1.98 -16.46
CA ARG A 93 -7.99 0.88 -15.54
C ARG A 93 -6.62 0.29 -15.82
N ARG A 94 -5.80 0.23 -14.79
CA ARG A 94 -4.43 -0.31 -14.81
C ARG A 94 -4.14 -1.06 -13.52
N LEU A 95 -3.07 -1.83 -13.48
CA LEU A 95 -2.58 -2.39 -12.23
C LEU A 95 -2.00 -1.28 -11.34
N ILE A 96 -2.08 -1.46 -10.04
CA ILE A 96 -1.46 -0.55 -9.07
C ILE A 96 0.07 -0.59 -9.29
N ASP A 97 0.67 0.57 -9.50
CA ASP A 97 2.06 0.74 -9.95
C ASP A 97 3.07 0.59 -8.80
N VAL A 98 3.05 -0.59 -8.20
CA VAL A 98 4.01 -0.97 -7.16
C VAL A 98 4.39 -2.44 -7.29
N GLY A 99 5.61 -2.77 -6.94
CA GLY A 99 6.06 -4.15 -6.75
C GLY A 99 5.82 -4.60 -5.30
N VAL A 100 5.28 -5.78 -5.12
CA VAL A 100 5.08 -6.40 -3.80
C VAL A 100 6.07 -7.55 -3.64
N ARG A 101 6.77 -7.61 -2.53
CA ARG A 101 7.73 -8.68 -2.27
C ARG A 101 7.74 -9.09 -0.80
N ILE A 102 8.16 -10.33 -0.55
CA ILE A 102 8.34 -10.86 0.79
C ILE A 102 9.77 -10.59 1.25
N ASN A 103 9.90 -10.02 2.44
CA ASN A 103 11.18 -9.87 3.13
C ASN A 103 11.50 -11.17 3.87
N GLU A 104 12.46 -11.90 3.36
CA GLU A 104 12.84 -13.21 3.87
C GLU A 104 13.35 -13.18 5.32
N SER A 105 14.00 -12.09 5.71
CA SER A 105 14.59 -11.94 7.05
C SER A 105 13.55 -11.74 8.16
N THR A 106 12.38 -11.19 7.82
CA THR A 106 11.29 -10.92 8.77
C THR A 106 10.12 -11.89 8.64
N CYS A 107 10.09 -12.67 7.55
CA CYS A 107 9.03 -13.63 7.30
C CYS A 107 9.12 -14.84 8.21
N MET A 108 8.05 -15.12 8.97
CA MET A 108 7.98 -16.29 9.87
C MET A 108 8.14 -17.59 9.11
N SER A 109 7.60 -17.71 7.90
CA SER A 109 7.70 -18.94 7.12
C SER A 109 9.12 -19.20 6.61
N TRP A 110 9.87 -18.17 6.27
CA TRP A 110 11.30 -18.28 5.97
C TRP A 110 12.14 -18.67 7.19
N SER A 111 11.64 -18.37 8.40
CA SER A 111 12.25 -18.76 9.68
C SER A 111 11.83 -20.15 10.15
N GLY A 112 11.13 -20.94 9.32
CA GLY A 112 10.70 -22.31 9.62
C GLY A 112 9.42 -22.42 10.44
N VAL A 113 8.66 -21.33 10.61
CA VAL A 113 7.34 -21.34 11.24
C VAL A 113 6.28 -21.49 10.15
N MET A 114 5.38 -22.46 10.28
CA MET A 114 4.29 -22.67 9.33
C MET A 114 3.33 -21.47 9.35
N CYS A 115 3.26 -20.70 8.26
CA CYS A 115 2.43 -19.51 8.12
C CYS A 115 1.99 -19.35 6.68
N PHE A 116 0.67 -19.28 6.43
CA PHE A 116 0.06 -19.12 5.11
C PHE A 116 -0.80 -17.85 5.00
N SER A 117 -0.74 -16.95 5.98
CA SER A 117 -1.63 -15.78 6.10
C SER A 117 -1.64 -14.85 4.88
N CYS A 118 -0.55 -14.79 4.13
CA CYS A 118 -0.48 -14.00 2.89
C CYS A 118 -1.08 -14.71 1.68
N LYS A 119 -1.08 -16.07 1.68
CA LYS A 119 -1.60 -16.87 0.56
C LYS A 119 -3.13 -16.86 0.53
N ASP A 120 -3.76 -17.05 1.68
CA ASP A 120 -5.21 -17.20 1.79
C ASP A 120 -6.00 -16.03 1.15
N PRO A 121 -5.62 -14.74 1.33
CA PRO A 121 -6.32 -13.62 0.72
C PRO A 121 -5.91 -13.32 -0.72
N CYS A 122 -4.96 -14.05 -1.29
CA CYS A 122 -4.46 -13.78 -2.65
C CYS A 122 -5.42 -14.34 -3.71
N LEU A 123 -6.22 -13.47 -4.31
CA LEU A 123 -7.23 -13.84 -5.31
C LEU A 123 -6.59 -14.38 -6.60
N GLU A 124 -5.38 -13.94 -6.93
CA GLU A 124 -4.65 -14.32 -8.14
C GLU A 124 -3.77 -15.58 -7.94
N ASP A 125 -3.80 -16.17 -6.73
CA ASP A 125 -2.92 -17.29 -6.34
C ASP A 125 -1.44 -17.05 -6.71
N ALA A 126 -1.00 -15.79 -6.58
CA ALA A 126 0.35 -15.36 -6.95
C ALA A 126 1.40 -15.73 -5.90
N ILE A 127 1.02 -16.28 -4.73
CA ILE A 127 1.94 -16.63 -3.65
C ILE A 127 2.16 -18.13 -3.63
N GLU A 128 3.38 -18.54 -3.92
CA GLU A 128 3.79 -19.94 -3.98
C GLU A 128 4.73 -20.29 -2.82
N PHE A 129 4.57 -21.49 -2.24
CA PHE A 129 5.39 -21.99 -1.15
C PHE A 129 6.27 -23.14 -1.64
N LYS A 130 7.58 -23.03 -1.41
CA LYS A 130 8.50 -24.14 -1.63
C LYS A 130 8.53 -25.04 -0.38
N ALA A 131 8.16 -26.31 -0.55
CA ALA A 131 8.15 -27.31 0.53
C ALA A 131 7.40 -26.85 1.81
N MET A 132 6.25 -26.17 1.67
CA MET A 132 5.43 -25.61 2.74
C MET A 132 6.04 -24.39 3.48
N PHE A 133 7.24 -24.00 3.13
CA PHE A 133 7.95 -22.84 3.65
C PHE A 133 8.43 -21.95 2.49
N MET A 134 9.15 -20.88 2.79
CA MET A 134 9.78 -20.03 1.79
C MET A 134 8.79 -19.49 0.73
N PRO A 135 7.77 -18.71 1.14
CA PRO A 135 6.84 -18.12 0.19
C PRO A 135 7.54 -17.15 -0.75
N THR A 136 7.17 -17.20 -2.02
CA THR A 136 7.61 -16.27 -3.06
C THR A 136 6.39 -15.70 -3.77
N ILE A 137 6.50 -14.49 -4.33
CA ILE A 137 5.44 -13.85 -5.11
C ILE A 137 5.79 -13.96 -6.59
N ASP A 138 4.91 -14.58 -7.36
CA ASP A 138 4.94 -14.57 -8.81
C ASP A 138 4.52 -13.16 -9.32
N GLN A 139 5.47 -12.40 -9.84
CA GLN A 139 5.24 -11.03 -10.29
C GLN A 139 4.38 -10.94 -11.55
N GLU A 140 4.26 -12.01 -12.33
CA GLU A 140 3.42 -12.04 -13.53
C GLU A 140 1.94 -12.20 -13.16
N LYS A 141 1.65 -12.89 -12.05
CA LYS A 141 0.30 -13.07 -11.53
C LYS A 141 -0.12 -11.97 -10.56
N CYS A 142 0.82 -11.32 -9.89
CA CYS A 142 0.55 -10.36 -8.84
C CYS A 142 -0.06 -9.07 -9.40
N THR A 143 -1.27 -8.73 -8.97
CA THR A 143 -1.96 -7.49 -9.34
C THR A 143 -1.65 -6.31 -8.40
N SER A 144 -0.75 -6.48 -7.44
CA SER A 144 -0.40 -5.46 -6.42
C SER A 144 -1.61 -4.97 -5.61
N CYS A 145 -2.63 -5.80 -5.46
CA CYS A 145 -3.87 -5.46 -4.76
C CYS A 145 -3.71 -5.17 -3.26
N GLY A 146 -2.65 -5.67 -2.61
CA GLY A 146 -2.30 -5.36 -1.23
C GLY A 146 -2.96 -6.23 -0.14
N PHE A 147 -3.88 -7.14 -0.46
CA PHE A 147 -4.55 -7.98 0.55
C PHE A 147 -3.57 -8.79 1.43
N CYS A 148 -2.48 -9.27 0.86
CA CYS A 148 -1.45 -10.01 1.60
C CYS A 148 -0.73 -9.16 2.66
N ILE A 149 -0.66 -7.85 2.46
CA ILE A 149 0.09 -6.92 3.33
C ILE A 149 -0.58 -6.82 4.70
N SER A 150 -1.88 -6.49 4.73
CA SER A 150 -2.65 -6.36 5.97
C SER A 150 -2.76 -7.67 6.77
N ARG A 151 -2.61 -8.81 6.10
CA ARG A 151 -2.72 -10.14 6.73
C ARG A 151 -1.39 -10.68 7.26
N CYS A 152 -0.26 -10.04 6.94
CA CYS A 152 1.04 -10.51 7.38
C CYS A 152 1.30 -10.21 8.87
N PRO A 153 1.35 -11.21 9.77
CA PRO A 153 1.50 -10.96 11.21
C PRO A 153 2.90 -10.45 11.59
N SER A 154 3.88 -10.65 10.72
CA SER A 154 5.28 -10.19 10.93
C SER A 154 5.66 -8.99 10.07
N THR A 155 4.67 -8.35 9.40
CA THR A 155 4.90 -7.20 8.50
C THR A 155 6.05 -7.42 7.51
N ALA A 156 6.16 -8.66 7.02
CA ALA A 156 7.25 -9.09 6.14
C ALA A 156 6.97 -8.85 4.64
N ILE A 157 5.93 -8.08 4.30
CA ILE A 157 5.60 -7.78 2.91
C ILE A 157 5.87 -6.30 2.64
N ASP A 158 6.86 -6.07 1.81
CA ASP A 158 7.33 -4.75 1.42
C ASP A 158 6.72 -4.31 0.09
N ILE A 159 6.47 -3.00 -0.02
CA ILE A 159 6.06 -2.34 -1.25
C ILE A 159 7.25 -1.56 -1.81
N LYS A 160 7.47 -1.68 -3.11
CA LYS A 160 8.45 -0.87 -3.83
C LYS A 160 7.80 -0.19 -5.01
N VAL A 161 8.12 1.08 -5.24
CA VAL A 161 7.77 1.74 -6.50
C VAL A 161 8.51 1.04 -7.64
N MET A 162 7.78 0.67 -8.67
CA MET A 162 8.36 0.18 -9.91
C MET A 162 8.98 1.40 -10.62
N SER A 163 10.30 1.56 -10.54
CA SER A 163 10.99 2.54 -11.36
C SER A 163 10.95 2.07 -12.82
N SER A 164 10.24 2.81 -13.64
CA SER A 164 10.23 2.68 -15.12
C SER A 164 11.60 3.01 -15.67
#